data_8fc65a2745d134ccf6bc87f95940b08e
#
_entry.id   8fc65a2745d134ccf6bc87f95940b08e
#
_cell.length_a   1.000
_cell.length_b   1.000
_cell.length_c   1.000
_cell.angle_alpha   90.00
_cell.angle_beta   90.00
_cell.angle_gamma   90.00
#
_symmetry.space_group_name_H-M   'P 1'
#
loop_
_entity.id
_entity.type
_entity.pdbx_description
1 polymer ?
#
loop_
_entity_poly.entity_id
_entity_poly.type
_entity_poly.pdbx_seq_one_letter_code
_entity_poly.pdbx_strand_id
1 'polypeptide(L)'
;MTNHLPIVGKSALTILSSTIIVLPFMLLIQLSNGQSLLTVLPFVLFYTFRMTGIFFIRGIKTRLHSLSLLKLALYCGLLGCGFGILGILYFPSFIVAGFFLGLSGAWLPPANAATGQYLKTRDAVLHGNMVGSLVMLVLLGAALLLPAEFKYLVFFVIYGVMYGLALQTPNVITHYQVDADDLVETSYRYLILFVVFFILLFGLRSSRMLADTLAFDAVINSFFFIALLTVGLVTFWRRKVQRNVPNQLLCLTLINGAVGNYLFLFSSLYTAAFYGHREAFFYFYLPYVLGTLLAPKGMALLGTDIKRRSLVGIVVGLLMIVGTPLFPIGLFIVSLFKGTLNGWLTTSYQATTPIPEDKRLWVKYTLQNIGSILTQFLLMVLASVIILKDGHTIQDFFIMTTASTPTAESIQVVHGWNVVATTLVLAAIVLYGLIFSYQKKAGSSKSERS
;
A
#
# COMPACT_ATOMS: atom_id res chain seq x y z
N MET A 1 12.30 27.56 23.10
CA MET A 1 11.20 27.10 22.23
C MET A 1 11.64 26.34 20.98
N THR A 2 12.85 26.48 20.49
CA THR A 2 13.37 25.88 19.24
C THR A 2 13.64 24.36 19.27
N ASN A 3 13.79 23.75 20.44
CA ASN A 3 14.18 22.35 20.57
C ASN A 3 13.01 21.33 20.43
N HIS A 4 11.75 21.79 20.47
CA HIS A 4 10.59 20.89 20.39
C HIS A 4 10.06 20.69 18.95
N LEU A 5 10.31 21.64 18.05
CA LEU A 5 9.83 21.60 16.66
C LEU A 5 10.26 20.34 15.89
N PRO A 6 11.53 19.89 15.93
CA PRO A 6 11.97 18.69 15.23
C PRO A 6 11.31 17.42 15.77
N ILE A 7 10.99 17.35 17.06
CA ILE A 7 10.30 16.21 17.69
C ILE A 7 8.86 16.12 17.19
N VAL A 8 8.15 17.26 17.14
CA VAL A 8 6.78 17.34 16.62
C VAL A 8 6.77 17.03 15.12
N GLY A 9 7.74 17.59 14.36
CA GLY A 9 7.91 17.30 12.94
C GLY A 9 8.13 15.80 12.67
N LYS A 10 8.95 15.13 13.47
CA LYS A 10 9.17 13.68 13.35
C LYS A 10 7.93 12.88 13.69
N SER A 11 7.15 13.30 14.67
CA SER A 11 5.85 12.68 14.99
C SER A 11 4.86 12.80 13.83
N ALA A 12 4.75 14.00 13.24
CA ALA A 12 3.92 14.26 12.06
C ALA A 12 4.37 13.41 10.86
N LEU A 13 5.67 13.35 10.58
CA LEU A 13 6.25 12.53 9.51
C LEU A 13 5.93 11.03 9.69
N THR A 14 5.95 10.53 10.92
CA THR A 14 5.63 9.15 11.24
C THR A 14 4.18 8.84 10.93
N ILE A 15 3.26 9.70 11.36
CA ILE A 15 1.82 9.54 11.10
C ILE A 15 1.53 9.68 9.60
N LEU A 16 2.05 10.71 8.92
CA LEU A 16 1.88 10.88 7.50
C LEU A 16 2.35 9.65 6.72
N SER A 17 3.56 9.14 7.02
CA SER A 17 4.13 7.97 6.34
C SER A 17 3.30 6.69 6.52
N SER A 18 2.59 6.53 7.65
CA SER A 18 1.72 5.38 7.91
C SER A 18 0.29 5.57 7.38
N THR A 19 -0.23 6.80 7.34
CA THR A 19 -1.62 7.08 7.01
C THR A 19 -1.86 7.51 5.57
N ILE A 20 -0.84 8.03 4.86
CA ILE A 20 -0.97 8.55 3.49
C ILE A 20 -1.56 7.53 2.50
N ILE A 21 -1.40 6.26 2.78
CA ILE A 21 -1.91 5.19 1.93
C ILE A 21 -3.43 5.03 2.09
N VAL A 22 -3.95 5.24 3.29
CA VAL A 22 -5.31 4.87 3.67
C VAL A 22 -6.24 6.08 3.75
N LEU A 23 -5.85 7.11 4.51
CA LEU A 23 -6.77 8.21 4.83
C LEU A 23 -7.16 9.05 3.59
N PRO A 24 -6.24 9.49 2.72
CA PRO A 24 -6.63 10.17 1.49
C PRO A 24 -7.45 9.29 0.55
N PHE A 25 -7.15 7.98 0.49
CA PHE A 25 -7.95 7.04 -0.30
C PHE A 25 -9.40 6.99 0.18
N MET A 26 -9.61 6.84 1.50
CA MET A 26 -10.94 6.84 2.09
C MET A 26 -11.71 8.12 1.80
N LEU A 27 -11.03 9.25 1.92
CA LEU A 27 -11.64 10.56 1.71
C LEU A 27 -12.03 10.75 0.24
N LEU A 28 -11.12 10.46 -0.69
CA LEU A 28 -11.32 10.68 -2.13
C LEU A 28 -12.32 9.69 -2.73
N ILE A 29 -12.42 8.46 -2.23
CA ILE A 29 -13.43 7.51 -2.70
C ILE A 29 -14.85 7.94 -2.31
N GLN A 30 -15.02 8.65 -1.18
CA GLN A 30 -16.31 9.19 -0.75
C GLN A 30 -16.79 10.37 -1.62
N LEU A 31 -15.90 11.02 -2.38
CA LEU A 31 -16.28 12.02 -3.39
C LEU A 31 -16.93 11.40 -4.61
N SER A 32 -16.66 10.11 -4.84
CA SER A 32 -17.20 9.40 -6.00
C SER A 32 -18.68 9.06 -5.78
N ASN A 33 -19.54 9.67 -6.55
CA ASN A 33 -20.97 9.33 -6.59
C ASN A 33 -21.31 8.24 -7.62
N GLY A 34 -20.30 7.69 -8.32
CA GLY A 34 -20.48 6.66 -9.35
C GLY A 34 -21.13 7.13 -10.66
N GLN A 35 -21.60 8.38 -10.73
CA GLN A 35 -22.38 8.89 -11.87
C GLN A 35 -21.55 9.74 -12.85
N SER A 36 -20.37 10.21 -12.47
CA SER A 36 -19.56 11.13 -13.25
C SER A 36 -18.08 10.80 -13.20
N LEU A 37 -17.41 10.77 -14.35
CA LEU A 37 -15.94 10.61 -14.45
C LEU A 37 -15.21 11.63 -13.56
N LEU A 38 -15.71 12.86 -13.55
CA LEU A 38 -15.11 13.96 -12.79
C LEU A 38 -15.04 13.64 -11.29
N THR A 39 -16.07 12.98 -10.73
CA THR A 39 -16.10 12.62 -9.30
C THR A 39 -15.25 11.40 -8.96
N VAL A 40 -14.98 10.53 -9.93
CA VAL A 40 -14.18 9.31 -9.77
C VAL A 40 -12.69 9.58 -9.94
N LEU A 41 -12.31 10.53 -10.81
CA LEU A 41 -10.92 10.84 -11.14
C LEU A 41 -10.00 11.15 -9.94
N PRO A 42 -10.41 11.91 -8.90
CA PRO A 42 -9.55 12.20 -7.76
C PRO A 42 -9.00 10.94 -7.10
N PHE A 43 -9.87 9.97 -6.83
CA PHE A 43 -9.50 8.72 -6.21
C PHE A 43 -8.71 7.81 -7.18
N VAL A 44 -9.07 7.77 -8.46
CA VAL A 44 -8.38 6.97 -9.49
C VAL A 44 -6.94 7.44 -9.65
N LEU A 45 -6.72 8.74 -9.77
CA LEU A 45 -5.38 9.31 -9.89
C LEU A 45 -4.56 9.09 -8.61
N PHE A 46 -5.14 9.35 -7.44
CA PHE A 46 -4.48 9.08 -6.18
C PHE A 46 -3.96 7.64 -6.11
N TYR A 47 -4.83 6.67 -6.35
CA TYR A 47 -4.46 5.26 -6.24
C TYR A 47 -3.44 4.84 -7.30
N THR A 48 -3.65 5.27 -8.56
CA THR A 48 -2.77 4.92 -9.67
C THR A 48 -1.37 5.49 -9.46
N PHE A 49 -1.24 6.77 -9.14
CA PHE A 49 0.07 7.38 -8.88
C PHE A 49 0.73 6.82 -7.62
N ARG A 50 -0.02 6.53 -6.58
CA ARG A 50 0.50 5.88 -5.38
C ARG A 50 1.14 4.53 -5.70
N MET A 51 0.52 3.73 -6.55
CA MET A 51 1.02 2.40 -6.90
C MET A 51 2.17 2.45 -7.92
N THR A 52 2.13 3.39 -8.85
CA THR A 52 3.06 3.46 -9.99
C THR A 52 4.16 4.49 -9.81
N GLY A 53 4.00 5.50 -8.96
CA GLY A 53 4.94 6.60 -8.81
C GLY A 53 6.37 6.19 -8.41
N ILE A 54 6.54 5.02 -7.76
CA ILE A 54 7.87 4.48 -7.46
C ILE A 54 8.62 4.06 -8.75
N PHE A 55 7.89 3.56 -9.76
CA PHE A 55 8.49 3.21 -11.05
C PHE A 55 8.84 4.48 -11.83
N PHE A 56 8.00 5.52 -11.73
CA PHE A 56 8.25 6.82 -12.33
C PHE A 56 9.58 7.41 -11.86
N ILE A 57 9.79 7.52 -10.55
CA ILE A 57 11.05 8.04 -9.97
C ILE A 57 12.25 7.18 -10.39
N ARG A 58 12.10 5.86 -10.40
CA ARG A 58 13.17 4.96 -10.84
C ARG A 58 13.37 4.96 -12.36
N GLY A 59 12.43 5.48 -13.11
CA GLY A 59 12.50 5.62 -14.58
C GLY A 59 13.17 6.90 -15.03
N ILE A 60 13.12 7.96 -14.23
CA ILE A 60 13.76 9.24 -14.54
C ILE A 60 15.22 9.17 -14.08
N LYS A 61 16.17 9.57 -14.96
CA LYS A 61 17.58 9.73 -14.57
C LYS A 61 17.73 10.87 -13.57
N THR A 62 17.57 10.57 -12.28
CA THR A 62 17.70 11.59 -11.24
C THR A 62 18.90 11.29 -10.33
N ARG A 63 19.67 12.31 -9.99
CA ARG A 63 20.68 12.27 -8.93
C ARG A 63 20.06 12.61 -7.57
N LEU A 64 18.77 12.29 -7.39
CA LEU A 64 18.07 12.62 -6.16
C LEU A 64 18.32 11.54 -5.10
N HIS A 65 18.84 11.97 -3.96
CA HIS A 65 18.97 11.14 -2.76
C HIS A 65 17.63 10.94 -2.07
N SER A 66 17.53 9.94 -1.21
CA SER A 66 16.30 9.67 -0.44
C SER A 66 15.85 10.87 0.40
N LEU A 67 16.78 11.68 0.93
CA LEU A 67 16.43 12.91 1.65
C LEU A 67 15.77 13.95 0.72
N SER A 68 16.28 14.14 -0.50
CA SER A 68 15.68 15.06 -1.48
C SER A 68 14.31 14.56 -1.92
N LEU A 69 14.16 13.25 -2.10
CA LEU A 69 12.87 12.62 -2.42
C LEU A 69 11.88 12.72 -1.26
N LEU A 70 12.36 12.68 -0.01
CA LEU A 70 11.54 12.93 1.17
C LEU A 70 10.98 14.36 1.17
N LYS A 71 11.83 15.37 0.91
CA LYS A 71 11.39 16.76 0.77
C LYS A 71 10.37 16.92 -0.37
N LEU A 72 10.66 16.36 -1.54
CA LEU A 72 9.77 16.41 -2.69
C LEU A 72 8.40 15.76 -2.38
N ALA A 73 8.39 14.60 -1.72
CA ALA A 73 7.16 13.92 -1.31
C ALA A 73 6.33 14.77 -0.33
N LEU A 74 6.98 15.45 0.60
CA LEU A 74 6.32 16.35 1.56
C LEU A 74 5.74 17.59 0.85
N TYR A 75 6.48 18.19 -0.09
CA TYR A 75 5.94 19.30 -0.90
C TYR A 75 4.76 18.86 -1.77
N CYS A 76 4.84 17.69 -2.41
CA CYS A 76 3.69 17.14 -3.14
C CYS A 76 2.48 16.96 -2.22
N GLY A 77 2.68 16.42 -1.01
CA GLY A 77 1.59 16.25 -0.06
C GLY A 77 0.97 17.58 0.38
N LEU A 78 1.80 18.60 0.64
CA LEU A 78 1.34 19.93 1.01
C LEU A 78 0.54 20.59 -0.13
N LEU A 79 1.04 20.52 -1.37
CA LEU A 79 0.32 20.99 -2.56
C LEU A 79 -1.00 20.25 -2.74
N GLY A 80 -0.98 18.91 -2.56
CA GLY A 80 -2.19 18.09 -2.62
C GLY A 80 -3.25 18.52 -1.60
N CYS A 81 -2.84 18.87 -0.37
CA CYS A 81 -3.76 19.40 0.64
C CYS A 81 -4.30 20.79 0.24
N GLY A 82 -3.45 21.67 -0.28
CA GLY A 82 -3.87 22.99 -0.78
C GLY A 82 -4.93 22.89 -1.88
N PHE A 83 -4.69 22.03 -2.89
CA PHE A 83 -5.67 21.76 -3.92
C PHE A 83 -6.92 21.04 -3.39
N GLY A 84 -6.79 20.22 -2.34
CA GLY A 84 -7.91 19.60 -1.65
C GLY A 84 -8.83 20.63 -0.98
N ILE A 85 -8.26 21.69 -0.36
CA ILE A 85 -9.03 22.80 0.19
C ILE A 85 -9.72 23.58 -0.94
N LEU A 86 -8.99 23.90 -2.02
CA LEU A 86 -9.56 24.57 -3.19
C LEU A 86 -10.67 23.74 -3.86
N GLY A 87 -10.60 22.42 -3.76
CA GLY A 87 -11.59 21.49 -4.31
C GLY A 87 -13.00 21.66 -3.72
N ILE A 88 -13.10 22.24 -2.52
CA ILE A 88 -14.39 22.54 -1.89
C ILE A 88 -15.11 23.67 -2.63
N LEU A 89 -14.35 24.62 -3.15
CA LEU A 89 -14.88 25.76 -3.94
C LEU A 89 -15.01 25.40 -5.43
N TYR A 90 -14.04 24.63 -5.94
CA TYR A 90 -13.96 24.25 -7.34
C TYR A 90 -13.58 22.77 -7.47
N PHE A 91 -14.58 21.91 -7.68
CA PHE A 91 -14.46 20.44 -7.63
C PHE A 91 -13.27 19.87 -8.43
N PRO A 92 -12.93 20.33 -9.66
CA PRO A 92 -11.80 19.81 -10.42
C PRO A 92 -10.46 19.90 -9.70
N SER A 93 -10.30 20.79 -8.70
CA SER A 93 -9.08 20.86 -7.88
C SER A 93 -8.84 19.58 -7.06
N PHE A 94 -9.88 18.79 -6.74
CA PHE A 94 -9.71 17.47 -6.11
C PHE A 94 -8.96 16.48 -7.03
N ILE A 95 -9.06 16.62 -8.35
CA ILE A 95 -8.31 15.80 -9.32
C ILE A 95 -6.82 16.07 -9.16
N VAL A 96 -6.44 17.35 -9.07
CA VAL A 96 -5.06 17.79 -8.85
C VAL A 96 -4.58 17.36 -7.46
N ALA A 97 -5.44 17.47 -6.44
CA ALA A 97 -5.16 16.95 -5.09
C ALA A 97 -4.86 15.45 -5.11
N GLY A 98 -5.68 14.67 -5.80
CA GLY A 98 -5.48 13.22 -5.96
C GLY A 98 -4.14 12.88 -6.62
N PHE A 99 -3.75 13.62 -7.66
CA PHE A 99 -2.45 13.47 -8.32
C PHE A 99 -1.29 13.71 -7.35
N PHE A 100 -1.24 14.85 -6.68
CA PHE A 100 -0.14 15.20 -5.79
C PHE A 100 -0.07 14.32 -4.53
N LEU A 101 -1.21 14.00 -3.93
CA LEU A 101 -1.26 13.08 -2.79
C LEU A 101 -0.88 11.65 -3.20
N GLY A 102 -1.22 11.23 -4.42
CA GLY A 102 -0.79 9.95 -4.99
C GLY A 102 0.73 9.87 -5.12
N LEU A 103 1.38 10.89 -5.66
CA LEU A 103 2.84 10.97 -5.74
C LEU A 103 3.47 10.97 -4.35
N SER A 104 2.94 11.78 -3.42
CA SER A 104 3.39 11.78 -2.03
C SER A 104 3.26 10.38 -1.42
N GLY A 105 2.13 9.69 -1.62
CA GLY A 105 1.89 8.34 -1.14
C GLY A 105 2.84 7.28 -1.71
N ALA A 106 3.34 7.49 -2.95
CA ALA A 106 4.33 6.62 -3.56
C ALA A 106 5.75 6.81 -2.98
N TRP A 107 6.13 8.05 -2.67
CA TRP A 107 7.53 8.40 -2.36
C TRP A 107 7.80 8.58 -0.87
N LEU A 108 6.82 9.07 -0.09
CA LEU A 108 7.01 9.38 1.33
C LEU A 108 7.40 8.16 2.17
N PRO A 109 6.71 6.99 2.09
CA PRO A 109 7.07 5.83 2.90
C PRO A 109 8.48 5.29 2.62
N PRO A 110 8.91 5.05 1.35
CA PRO A 110 10.25 4.57 1.08
C PRO A 110 11.33 5.60 1.41
N ALA A 111 11.12 6.88 1.13
CA ALA A 111 12.07 7.94 1.42
C ALA A 111 12.26 8.15 2.94
N ASN A 112 11.16 8.16 3.72
CA ASN A 112 11.22 8.24 5.17
C ASN A 112 11.94 7.03 5.77
N ALA A 113 11.66 5.83 5.27
CA ALA A 113 12.32 4.61 5.73
C ALA A 113 13.84 4.64 5.43
N ALA A 114 14.23 5.03 4.21
CA ALA A 114 15.64 5.12 3.80
C ALA A 114 16.40 6.19 4.63
N THR A 115 15.83 7.39 4.75
CA THR A 115 16.43 8.47 5.55
C THR A 115 16.52 8.10 7.04
N GLY A 116 15.46 7.50 7.59
CA GLY A 116 15.45 7.07 8.99
C GLY A 116 16.51 6.01 9.29
N GLN A 117 16.77 5.14 8.34
CA GLN A 117 17.81 4.13 8.52
C GLN A 117 19.21 4.70 8.35
N TYR A 118 19.41 5.58 7.39
CA TYR A 118 20.67 6.33 7.26
C TYR A 118 21.05 7.02 8.57
N LEU A 119 20.08 7.65 9.25
CA LEU A 119 20.30 8.27 10.54
C LEU A 119 20.60 7.23 11.64
N LYS A 120 19.94 6.07 11.59
CA LYS A 120 20.15 5.00 12.56
C LYS A 120 21.56 4.41 12.47
N THR A 121 22.11 4.24 11.28
CA THR A 121 23.49 3.72 11.10
C THR A 121 24.57 4.69 11.56
N ARG A 122 24.22 5.97 11.77
CA ARG A 122 25.12 7.03 12.22
C ARG A 122 24.82 7.55 13.63
N ASP A 123 24.03 6.81 14.40
CA ASP A 123 23.60 7.14 15.78
C ASP A 123 22.96 8.54 15.91
N ALA A 124 22.42 9.08 14.80
CA ALA A 124 21.76 10.38 14.72
C ALA A 124 20.23 10.25 14.70
N VAL A 125 19.66 9.33 15.48
CA VAL A 125 18.24 9.01 15.46
C VAL A 125 17.39 10.18 15.94
N LEU A 126 16.51 10.67 15.08
CA LEU A 126 15.49 11.64 15.47
C LEU A 126 14.31 10.90 16.12
N HIS A 127 14.06 11.18 17.38
CA HIS A 127 12.94 10.60 18.12
C HIS A 127 11.69 11.46 17.96
N GLY A 128 10.57 10.81 17.63
CA GLY A 128 9.25 11.43 17.68
C GLY A 128 8.58 11.20 19.04
N ASN A 129 7.63 12.04 19.40
CA ASN A 129 6.82 11.85 20.60
C ASN A 129 5.64 10.93 20.28
N MET A 130 5.53 9.81 20.98
CA MET A 130 4.45 8.84 20.81
C MET A 130 3.08 9.47 21.13
N VAL A 131 3.00 10.27 22.18
CA VAL A 131 1.75 10.96 22.57
C VAL A 131 1.34 11.96 21.48
N GLY A 132 2.27 12.75 20.96
CA GLY A 132 2.00 13.66 19.85
C GLY A 132 1.53 12.94 18.59
N SER A 133 2.11 11.78 18.28
CA SER A 133 1.65 10.93 17.17
C SER A 133 0.23 10.43 17.38
N LEU A 134 -0.10 9.98 18.58
CA LEU A 134 -1.45 9.52 18.92
C LEU A 134 -2.50 10.65 18.83
N VAL A 135 -2.18 11.83 19.36
CA VAL A 135 -3.06 13.01 19.26
C VAL A 135 -3.33 13.36 17.78
N MET A 136 -2.29 13.41 16.94
CA MET A 136 -2.44 13.67 15.50
C MET A 136 -3.33 12.63 14.80
N LEU A 137 -3.19 11.36 15.16
CA LEU A 137 -4.03 10.30 14.62
C LEU A 137 -5.49 10.44 15.05
N VAL A 138 -5.74 10.75 16.35
CA VAL A 138 -7.09 10.98 16.87
C VAL A 138 -7.74 12.18 16.19
N LEU A 139 -7.02 13.28 15.98
CA LEU A 139 -7.52 14.44 15.25
C LEU A 139 -7.93 14.10 13.81
N LEU A 140 -7.11 13.30 13.11
CA LEU A 140 -7.45 12.84 11.75
C LEU A 140 -8.66 11.91 11.75
N GLY A 141 -8.76 10.99 12.72
CA GLY A 141 -9.92 10.12 12.89
C GLY A 141 -11.20 10.92 13.17
N ALA A 142 -11.12 11.89 14.06
CA ALA A 142 -12.24 12.79 14.37
C ALA A 142 -12.67 13.60 13.13
N ALA A 143 -11.72 14.11 12.32
CA ALA A 143 -12.03 14.83 11.08
C ALA A 143 -12.81 13.96 10.09
N LEU A 144 -12.52 12.66 10.01
CA LEU A 144 -13.25 11.73 9.11
C LEU A 144 -14.67 11.41 9.57
N LEU A 145 -14.97 11.59 10.84
CA LEU A 145 -16.31 11.37 11.42
C LEU A 145 -17.21 12.60 11.30
N LEU A 146 -16.68 13.74 10.89
CA LEU A 146 -17.47 14.97 10.70
C LEU A 146 -18.51 14.81 9.59
N PRO A 147 -19.60 15.62 9.62
CA PRO A 147 -20.52 15.74 8.49
C PRO A 147 -19.79 16.11 7.18
N ALA A 148 -20.35 15.70 6.04
CA ALA A 148 -19.71 15.86 4.73
C ALA A 148 -19.32 17.32 4.42
N GLU A 149 -20.08 18.29 4.90
CA GLU A 149 -19.85 19.73 4.69
C GLU A 149 -18.50 20.21 5.25
N PHE A 150 -18.09 19.70 6.41
CA PHE A 150 -16.87 20.13 7.10
C PHE A 150 -15.72 19.12 6.97
N LYS A 151 -16.03 17.85 6.72
CA LYS A 151 -15.07 16.75 6.68
C LYS A 151 -13.86 17.04 5.80
N TYR A 152 -14.10 17.43 4.56
CA TYR A 152 -13.03 17.66 3.57
C TYR A 152 -12.15 18.82 3.97
N LEU A 153 -12.74 19.95 4.39
CA LEU A 153 -12.00 21.12 4.82
C LEU A 153 -11.11 20.80 6.03
N VAL A 154 -11.70 20.28 7.09
CA VAL A 154 -11.00 19.99 8.34
C VAL A 154 -9.89 18.97 8.11
N PHE A 155 -10.17 17.91 7.34
CA PHE A 155 -9.17 16.90 7.02
C PHE A 155 -7.98 17.50 6.26
N PHE A 156 -8.20 18.22 5.17
CA PHE A 156 -7.10 18.77 4.37
C PHE A 156 -6.32 19.85 5.11
N VAL A 157 -6.95 20.64 5.97
CA VAL A 157 -6.27 21.62 6.82
C VAL A 157 -5.36 20.91 7.83
N ILE A 158 -5.89 19.93 8.60
CA ILE A 158 -5.10 19.18 9.58
C ILE A 158 -3.93 18.46 8.87
N TYR A 159 -4.23 17.80 7.76
CA TYR A 159 -3.23 17.03 7.00
C TYR A 159 -2.17 17.94 6.41
N GLY A 160 -2.55 19.12 5.90
CA GLY A 160 -1.63 20.15 5.39
C GLY A 160 -0.71 20.72 6.49
N VAL A 161 -1.27 21.01 7.67
CA VAL A 161 -0.47 21.43 8.85
C VAL A 161 0.54 20.34 9.22
N MET A 162 0.14 19.07 9.20
CA MET A 162 1.07 17.96 9.48
C MET A 162 2.19 17.87 8.43
N TYR A 163 1.90 18.09 7.14
CA TYR A 163 2.94 18.18 6.09
C TYR A 163 3.90 19.33 6.35
N GLY A 164 3.39 20.52 6.72
CA GLY A 164 4.19 21.68 7.09
C GLY A 164 5.12 21.40 8.27
N LEU A 165 4.60 20.76 9.33
CA LEU A 165 5.40 20.36 10.50
C LEU A 165 6.44 19.29 10.11
N ALA A 166 6.07 18.31 9.30
CA ALA A 166 6.96 17.24 8.86
C ALA A 166 8.15 17.75 8.04
N LEU A 167 8.01 18.86 7.29
CA LEU A 167 9.08 19.52 6.54
C LEU A 167 10.23 20.00 7.43
N GLN A 168 10.00 20.21 8.73
CA GLN A 168 11.08 20.57 9.66
C GLN A 168 12.07 19.42 9.86
N THR A 169 11.62 18.16 9.74
CA THR A 169 12.47 16.98 9.95
C THR A 169 13.64 16.89 8.95
N PRO A 170 13.43 16.93 7.62
CA PRO A 170 14.53 16.86 6.66
C PRO A 170 15.40 18.11 6.65
N ASN A 171 14.96 19.24 7.19
CA ASN A 171 15.74 20.48 7.24
C ASN A 171 16.79 20.46 8.37
N VAL A 172 16.58 19.66 9.41
CA VAL A 172 17.57 19.47 10.50
C VAL A 172 18.71 18.55 10.07
N ILE A 173 18.50 17.73 9.03
CA ILE A 173 19.52 16.79 8.54
C ILE A 173 20.49 17.53 7.62
N THR A 174 21.57 18.07 8.18
CA THR A 174 22.54 18.91 7.43
C THR A 174 23.57 18.11 6.64
N HIS A 175 23.89 16.88 7.08
CA HIS A 175 24.94 16.05 6.48
C HIS A 175 24.36 14.71 5.98
N TYR A 176 23.68 14.75 4.83
CA TYR A 176 23.27 13.54 4.12
C TYR A 176 24.25 13.27 2.99
N GLN A 177 25.33 12.57 3.31
CA GLN A 177 26.35 12.19 2.33
C GLN A 177 26.13 10.74 1.89
N VAL A 178 25.92 10.57 0.61
CA VAL A 178 25.80 9.27 -0.06
C VAL A 178 26.88 9.22 -1.13
N ASP A 179 27.60 8.11 -1.23
CA ASP A 179 28.63 7.96 -2.23
C ASP A 179 28.07 8.14 -3.64
N ALA A 180 28.88 8.65 -4.56
CA ALA A 180 28.46 8.94 -5.95
C ALA A 180 27.94 7.67 -6.64
N ASP A 181 28.45 6.49 -6.30
CA ASP A 181 27.99 5.18 -6.77
C ASP A 181 26.62 4.77 -6.20
N ASP A 182 26.21 5.40 -5.09
CA ASP A 182 24.89 5.19 -4.48
C ASP A 182 23.76 5.95 -5.17
N LEU A 183 24.10 6.80 -6.14
CA LEU A 183 23.10 7.51 -6.94
C LEU A 183 22.28 6.53 -7.78
N VAL A 184 20.98 6.78 -7.84
CA VAL A 184 20.05 5.88 -8.50
C VAL A 184 20.37 5.82 -10.00
N GLU A 185 20.96 4.72 -10.48
CA GLU A 185 20.95 4.41 -11.90
C GLU A 185 19.52 4.20 -12.39
N THR A 186 19.12 5.01 -13.29
CA THR A 186 17.78 4.98 -13.85
C THR A 186 17.78 4.12 -15.11
N SER A 187 16.77 3.30 -15.20
CA SER A 187 16.58 2.44 -16.36
C SER A 187 15.28 2.82 -17.07
N TYR A 188 15.32 3.07 -18.37
CA TYR A 188 14.11 3.27 -19.20
C TYR A 188 13.08 2.16 -19.01
N ARG A 189 13.51 0.97 -18.57
CA ARG A 189 12.63 -0.16 -18.24
C ARG A 189 11.63 0.18 -17.13
N TYR A 190 12.03 0.97 -16.12
CA TYR A 190 11.10 1.42 -15.07
C TYR A 190 10.09 2.45 -15.58
N LEU A 191 10.48 3.27 -16.57
CA LEU A 191 9.54 4.20 -17.21
C LEU A 191 8.48 3.44 -18.01
N ILE A 192 8.90 2.41 -18.76
CA ILE A 192 7.97 1.51 -19.47
C ILE A 192 7.03 0.84 -18.46
N LEU A 193 7.56 0.32 -17.34
CA LEU A 193 6.76 -0.27 -16.27
C LEU A 193 5.78 0.73 -15.67
N PHE A 194 6.21 1.97 -15.46
CA PHE A 194 5.33 3.04 -15.00
C PHE A 194 4.16 3.24 -15.97
N VAL A 195 4.44 3.41 -17.26
CA VAL A 195 3.41 3.66 -18.27
C VAL A 195 2.43 2.47 -18.36
N VAL A 196 2.95 1.25 -18.44
CA VAL A 196 2.14 0.04 -18.54
C VAL A 196 1.26 -0.12 -17.30
N PHE A 197 1.83 -0.06 -16.10
CA PHE A 197 1.06 -0.21 -14.88
C PHE A 197 0.11 0.96 -14.64
N PHE A 198 0.49 2.16 -15.05
CA PHE A 198 -0.40 3.32 -14.99
C PHE A 198 -1.64 3.10 -15.86
N ILE A 199 -1.48 2.72 -17.12
CA ILE A 199 -2.59 2.47 -18.04
C ILE A 199 -3.49 1.35 -17.50
N LEU A 200 -2.89 0.25 -17.03
CA LEU A 200 -3.63 -0.89 -16.51
C LEU A 200 -4.42 -0.54 -15.23
N LEU A 201 -3.81 0.15 -14.28
CA LEU A 201 -4.48 0.52 -13.03
C LEU A 201 -5.50 1.64 -13.23
N PHE A 202 -5.19 2.61 -14.09
CA PHE A 202 -6.11 3.67 -14.46
C PHE A 202 -7.33 3.09 -15.17
N GLY A 203 -7.13 2.22 -16.17
CA GLY A 203 -8.19 1.53 -16.90
C GLY A 203 -9.08 0.70 -15.97
N LEU A 204 -8.47 -0.12 -15.08
CA LEU A 204 -9.21 -0.90 -14.09
C LEU A 204 -10.11 -0.03 -13.19
N ARG A 205 -9.61 1.13 -12.76
CA ARG A 205 -10.37 2.00 -11.85
C ARG A 205 -11.43 2.83 -12.56
N SER A 206 -11.15 3.24 -13.80
CA SER A 206 -12.08 4.00 -14.63
C SER A 206 -13.15 3.11 -15.25
N SER A 207 -12.93 1.79 -15.37
CA SER A 207 -13.89 0.85 -15.99
C SER A 207 -15.25 0.80 -15.29
N ARG A 208 -15.30 1.13 -13.99
CA ARG A 208 -16.58 1.27 -13.26
C ARG A 208 -17.59 2.22 -13.94
N MET A 209 -17.09 3.14 -14.76
CA MET A 209 -17.91 4.12 -15.48
C MET A 209 -18.45 3.60 -16.81
N LEU A 210 -17.90 2.49 -17.30
CA LEU A 210 -18.32 1.86 -18.57
C LEU A 210 -19.34 0.74 -18.34
N ALA A 211 -19.80 0.56 -17.09
CA ALA A 211 -20.68 -0.53 -16.70
C ALA A 211 -22.01 -0.61 -17.47
N ASP A 212 -22.47 0.50 -18.01
CA ASP A 212 -23.75 0.57 -18.73
C ASP A 212 -23.65 0.14 -20.21
N THR A 213 -22.49 -0.36 -20.69
CA THR A 213 -22.33 -0.78 -22.08
C THR A 213 -22.57 -2.28 -22.24
N LEU A 214 -23.30 -2.69 -23.30
CA LEU A 214 -23.62 -4.09 -23.62
C LEU A 214 -22.40 -5.03 -23.76
N ALA A 215 -21.23 -4.49 -24.06
CA ALA A 215 -19.99 -5.24 -24.21
C ALA A 215 -19.08 -5.18 -22.97
N PHE A 216 -19.54 -4.60 -21.86
CA PHE A 216 -18.72 -4.32 -20.70
C PHE A 216 -18.01 -5.56 -20.15
N ASP A 217 -18.73 -6.65 -19.92
CA ASP A 217 -18.18 -7.86 -19.32
C ASP A 217 -17.08 -8.50 -20.17
N ALA A 218 -17.27 -8.57 -21.50
CA ALA A 218 -16.28 -9.13 -22.42
C ALA A 218 -15.00 -8.28 -22.47
N VAL A 219 -15.16 -6.96 -22.54
CA VAL A 219 -14.04 -6.00 -22.57
C VAL A 219 -13.27 -6.04 -21.27
N ILE A 220 -13.95 -6.02 -20.11
CA ILE A 220 -13.29 -5.97 -18.81
C ILE A 220 -12.59 -7.29 -18.47
N ASN A 221 -13.18 -8.44 -18.82
CA ASN A 221 -12.56 -9.75 -18.65
C ASN A 221 -11.29 -9.89 -19.49
N SER A 222 -11.35 -9.48 -20.76
CA SER A 222 -10.18 -9.45 -21.64
C SER A 222 -9.09 -8.54 -21.10
N PHE A 223 -9.48 -7.38 -20.60
CA PHE A 223 -8.56 -6.43 -19.97
C PHE A 223 -7.88 -7.03 -18.73
N PHE A 224 -8.62 -7.68 -17.83
CA PHE A 224 -8.04 -8.32 -16.63
C PHE A 224 -7.06 -9.42 -17.01
N PHE A 225 -7.39 -10.24 -18.01
CA PHE A 225 -6.51 -11.31 -18.47
C PHE A 225 -5.24 -10.76 -19.11
N ILE A 226 -5.34 -9.79 -20.01
CA ILE A 226 -4.19 -9.12 -20.63
C ILE A 226 -3.32 -8.43 -19.56
N ALA A 227 -3.94 -7.77 -18.59
CA ALA A 227 -3.24 -7.13 -17.48
C ALA A 227 -2.47 -8.16 -16.64
N LEU A 228 -3.08 -9.29 -16.30
CA LEU A 228 -2.43 -10.36 -15.56
C LEU A 228 -1.24 -10.95 -16.33
N LEU A 229 -1.40 -11.24 -17.62
CA LEU A 229 -0.32 -11.70 -18.48
C LEU A 229 0.82 -10.68 -18.55
N THR A 230 0.51 -9.40 -18.75
CA THR A 230 1.50 -8.32 -18.84
C THR A 230 2.28 -8.19 -17.54
N VAL A 231 1.60 -8.17 -16.39
CA VAL A 231 2.25 -8.10 -15.07
C VAL A 231 3.08 -9.35 -14.79
N GLY A 232 2.57 -10.54 -15.19
CA GLY A 232 3.29 -11.80 -15.10
C GLY A 232 4.58 -11.80 -15.93
N LEU A 233 4.50 -11.41 -17.21
CA LEU A 233 5.65 -11.30 -18.11
C LEU A 233 6.70 -10.32 -17.58
N VAL A 234 6.27 -9.16 -17.12
CA VAL A 234 7.15 -8.15 -16.52
C VAL A 234 7.84 -8.68 -15.27
N THR A 235 7.13 -9.40 -14.41
CA THR A 235 7.69 -9.99 -13.20
C THR A 235 8.71 -11.07 -13.54
N PHE A 236 8.45 -11.89 -14.57
CA PHE A 236 9.36 -12.92 -15.06
C PHE A 236 10.59 -12.33 -15.73
N TRP A 237 10.42 -11.33 -16.61
CA TRP A 237 11.53 -10.64 -17.29
C TRP A 237 12.50 -9.99 -16.31
N ARG A 238 11.99 -9.51 -15.19
CA ARG A 238 12.76 -8.89 -14.13
C ARG A 238 13.68 -9.85 -13.38
N ARG A 239 13.35 -11.14 -13.35
CA ARG A 239 14.18 -12.17 -12.73
C ARG A 239 15.63 -12.18 -13.26
N LYS A 240 15.86 -11.78 -14.53
CA LYS A 240 17.19 -11.64 -15.13
C LYS A 240 17.98 -10.43 -14.64
N VAL A 241 17.32 -9.36 -14.21
CA VAL A 241 17.92 -8.05 -13.89
C VAL A 241 18.25 -7.89 -12.40
N GLN A 242 17.59 -8.63 -11.50
CA GLN A 242 17.78 -8.50 -10.04
C GLN A 242 18.57 -9.68 -9.45
N ARG A 243 19.71 -10.01 -10.04
CA ARG A 243 20.60 -11.06 -9.51
C ARG A 243 21.16 -10.78 -8.10
N ASN A 244 21.04 -9.55 -7.62
CA ASN A 244 21.66 -9.10 -6.35
C ASN A 244 20.76 -9.26 -5.12
N VAL A 245 19.49 -9.65 -5.28
CA VAL A 245 18.58 -9.92 -4.16
C VAL A 245 18.42 -11.43 -4.00
N PRO A 246 18.64 -11.98 -2.79
CA PRO A 246 18.41 -13.40 -2.54
C PRO A 246 16.96 -13.82 -2.90
N ASN A 247 16.80 -14.94 -3.59
CA ASN A 247 15.47 -15.40 -4.05
C ASN A 247 14.45 -15.51 -2.90
N GLN A 248 14.89 -15.93 -1.72
CA GLN A 248 14.05 -16.02 -0.54
C GLN A 248 13.49 -14.64 -0.13
N LEU A 249 14.35 -13.62 -0.13
CA LEU A 249 13.98 -12.25 0.23
C LEU A 249 13.07 -11.64 -0.84
N LEU A 250 13.36 -11.90 -2.12
CA LEU A 250 12.55 -11.46 -3.26
C LEU A 250 11.13 -12.04 -3.18
N CYS A 251 10.98 -13.36 -3.05
CA CYS A 251 9.67 -14.01 -2.96
C CYS A 251 8.88 -13.50 -1.75
N LEU A 252 9.52 -13.38 -0.59
CA LEU A 252 8.85 -12.89 0.61
C LEU A 252 8.39 -11.43 0.49
N THR A 253 9.15 -10.60 -0.23
CA THR A 253 8.78 -9.20 -0.50
C THR A 253 7.57 -9.11 -1.44
N LEU A 254 7.51 -9.95 -2.48
CA LEU A 254 6.34 -10.05 -3.36
C LEU A 254 5.10 -10.49 -2.57
N ILE A 255 5.23 -11.51 -1.71
CA ILE A 255 4.14 -12.00 -0.84
C ILE A 255 3.69 -10.91 0.12
N ASN A 256 4.62 -10.18 0.75
CA ASN A 256 4.26 -9.05 1.63
C ASN A 256 3.48 -7.95 0.88
N GLY A 257 3.80 -7.72 -0.39
CA GLY A 257 3.04 -6.85 -1.28
C GLY A 257 1.64 -7.39 -1.59
N ALA A 258 1.56 -8.69 -1.87
CA ALA A 258 0.30 -9.41 -2.11
C ALA A 258 -0.64 -9.33 -0.90
N VAL A 259 -0.15 -9.67 0.29
CA VAL A 259 -0.90 -9.54 1.55
C VAL A 259 -1.33 -8.10 1.79
N GLY A 260 -0.48 -7.12 1.47
CA GLY A 260 -0.82 -5.69 1.60
C GLY A 260 -1.96 -5.27 0.67
N ASN A 261 -2.01 -5.77 -0.56
CA ASN A 261 -3.10 -5.50 -1.48
C ASN A 261 -4.39 -6.21 -1.05
N TYR A 262 -4.27 -7.48 -0.67
CA TYR A 262 -5.38 -8.25 -0.11
C TYR A 262 -6.01 -7.52 1.09
N LEU A 263 -5.22 -7.08 2.06
CA LEU A 263 -5.72 -6.36 3.21
C LEU A 263 -6.38 -5.04 2.84
N PHE A 264 -5.74 -4.24 1.98
CA PHE A 264 -6.22 -2.90 1.72
C PHE A 264 -7.38 -2.87 0.72
N LEU A 265 -7.18 -3.49 -0.45
CA LEU A 265 -8.16 -3.40 -1.53
C LEU A 265 -9.29 -4.41 -1.38
N PHE A 266 -8.92 -5.70 -1.25
CA PHE A 266 -9.89 -6.78 -1.18
C PHE A 266 -10.76 -6.63 0.08
N SER A 267 -10.14 -6.50 1.26
CA SER A 267 -10.89 -6.43 2.52
C SER A 267 -11.78 -5.19 2.61
N SER A 268 -11.38 -4.06 1.97
CA SER A 268 -12.24 -2.87 1.92
C SER A 268 -13.48 -3.09 1.06
N LEU A 269 -13.34 -3.75 -0.10
CA LEU A 269 -14.47 -4.10 -0.97
C LEU A 269 -15.37 -5.13 -0.32
N TYR A 270 -14.79 -6.16 0.29
CA TYR A 270 -15.53 -7.16 1.04
C TYR A 270 -16.36 -6.53 2.16
N THR A 271 -15.73 -5.68 2.98
CA THR A 271 -16.42 -5.04 4.09
C THR A 271 -17.58 -4.15 3.61
N ALA A 272 -17.35 -3.39 2.54
CA ALA A 272 -18.40 -2.55 1.97
C ALA A 272 -19.59 -3.36 1.46
N ALA A 273 -19.32 -4.49 0.79
CA ALA A 273 -20.36 -5.36 0.22
C ALA A 273 -21.05 -6.24 1.27
N PHE A 274 -20.35 -6.67 2.32
CA PHE A 274 -20.86 -7.59 3.33
C PHE A 274 -21.53 -6.88 4.51
N TYR A 275 -20.89 -5.83 5.05
CA TYR A 275 -21.37 -5.10 6.24
C TYR A 275 -22.02 -3.76 5.90
N GLY A 276 -21.80 -3.24 4.67
CA GLY A 276 -22.24 -1.92 4.24
C GLY A 276 -21.19 -0.82 4.44
N HIS A 277 -21.32 0.26 3.69
CA HIS A 277 -20.34 1.37 3.68
C HIS A 277 -20.18 2.08 5.03
N ARG A 278 -21.26 2.19 5.83
CA ARG A 278 -21.22 2.87 7.14
C ARG A 278 -20.36 2.10 8.15
N GLU A 279 -20.43 0.78 8.08
CA GLU A 279 -19.74 -0.11 9.01
C GLU A 279 -18.26 -0.33 8.62
N ALA A 280 -17.85 0.05 7.42
CA ALA A 280 -16.49 -0.12 6.93
C ALA A 280 -15.43 0.57 7.82
N PHE A 281 -15.79 1.65 8.53
CA PHE A 281 -14.88 2.30 9.45
C PHE A 281 -14.50 1.38 10.61
N PHE A 282 -15.47 0.75 11.27
CA PHE A 282 -15.25 -0.08 12.44
C PHE A 282 -14.74 -1.48 12.08
N TYR A 283 -15.26 -2.07 11.02
CA TYR A 283 -14.93 -3.45 10.63
C TYR A 283 -13.66 -3.57 9.78
N PHE A 284 -13.25 -2.50 9.10
CA PHE A 284 -12.06 -2.52 8.26
C PHE A 284 -10.99 -1.52 8.70
N TYR A 285 -11.29 -0.22 8.70
CA TYR A 285 -10.25 0.79 8.83
C TYR A 285 -9.61 0.83 10.21
N LEU A 286 -10.42 0.77 11.26
CA LEU A 286 -9.93 0.80 12.63
C LEU A 286 -9.02 -0.40 12.94
N PRO A 287 -9.41 -1.67 12.69
CA PRO A 287 -8.54 -2.83 12.88
C PRO A 287 -7.27 -2.76 12.04
N TYR A 288 -7.36 -2.35 10.78
CA TYR A 288 -6.22 -2.21 9.87
C TYR A 288 -5.20 -1.19 10.39
N VAL A 289 -5.66 0.00 10.75
CA VAL A 289 -4.78 1.09 11.24
C VAL A 289 -4.16 0.72 12.57
N LEU A 290 -4.93 0.20 13.53
CA LEU A 290 -4.42 -0.24 14.83
C LEU A 290 -3.37 -1.33 14.68
N GLY A 291 -3.62 -2.35 13.85
CA GLY A 291 -2.64 -3.40 13.57
C GLY A 291 -1.34 -2.85 12.99
N THR A 292 -1.43 -1.95 12.04
CA THR A 292 -0.26 -1.32 11.42
C THR A 292 0.54 -0.46 12.41
N LEU A 293 -0.12 0.29 13.27
CA LEU A 293 0.52 1.14 14.29
C LEU A 293 1.21 0.35 15.39
N LEU A 294 0.64 -0.80 15.76
CA LEU A 294 1.21 -1.66 16.79
C LEU A 294 2.31 -2.59 16.25
N ALA A 295 2.49 -2.68 14.94
CA ALA A 295 3.48 -3.56 14.31
C ALA A 295 4.93 -3.35 14.81
N PRO A 296 5.45 -2.12 15.08
CA PRO A 296 6.78 -1.95 15.65
C PRO A 296 6.93 -2.57 17.05
N LYS A 297 5.89 -2.50 17.88
CA LYS A 297 5.86 -3.16 19.20
C LYS A 297 5.79 -4.68 19.04
N GLY A 298 4.97 -5.17 18.10
CA GLY A 298 4.92 -6.59 17.73
C GLY A 298 6.30 -7.12 17.32
N MET A 299 7.07 -6.36 16.55
CA MET A 299 8.42 -6.72 16.15
C MET A 299 9.36 -6.88 17.37
N ALA A 300 9.28 -5.97 18.34
CA ALA A 300 10.08 -6.06 19.57
C ALA A 300 9.72 -7.28 20.43
N LEU A 301 8.45 -7.65 20.49
CA LEU A 301 7.96 -8.78 21.29
C LEU A 301 8.28 -10.15 20.67
N LEU A 302 8.45 -10.23 19.34
CA LEU A 302 8.67 -11.52 18.65
C LEU A 302 10.11 -12.07 18.79
N GLY A 303 11.06 -11.29 19.29
CA GLY A 303 12.42 -11.73 19.54
C GLY A 303 13.18 -12.15 18.28
N THR A 304 13.92 -13.27 18.32
CA THR A 304 14.84 -13.69 17.25
C THR A 304 14.15 -14.25 16.00
N ASP A 305 13.00 -14.89 16.15
CA ASP A 305 12.30 -15.60 15.05
C ASP A 305 11.17 -14.77 14.39
N ILE A 306 11.39 -13.46 14.25
CA ILE A 306 10.39 -12.51 13.72
C ILE A 306 9.77 -12.99 12.42
N LYS A 307 10.58 -13.44 11.45
CA LYS A 307 10.13 -13.91 10.14
C LYS A 307 9.09 -15.03 10.26
N ARG A 308 9.43 -16.11 10.97
CA ARG A 308 8.57 -17.30 11.11
C ARG A 308 7.30 -16.96 11.88
N ARG A 309 7.44 -16.28 13.02
CA ARG A 309 6.30 -15.89 13.86
C ARG A 309 5.34 -14.95 13.16
N SER A 310 5.86 -14.00 12.34
CA SER A 310 5.04 -13.12 11.54
C SER A 310 4.26 -13.89 10.46
N LEU A 311 4.88 -14.83 9.77
CA LEU A 311 4.19 -15.66 8.78
C LEU A 311 3.09 -16.52 9.42
N VAL A 312 3.36 -17.13 10.59
CA VAL A 312 2.34 -17.88 11.34
C VAL A 312 1.21 -16.96 11.76
N GLY A 313 1.49 -15.77 12.28
CA GLY A 313 0.46 -14.80 12.65
C GLY A 313 -0.40 -14.36 11.48
N ILE A 314 0.20 -14.14 10.29
CA ILE A 314 -0.55 -13.84 9.07
C ILE A 314 -1.48 -15.03 8.70
N VAL A 315 -0.99 -16.26 8.76
CA VAL A 315 -1.79 -17.46 8.48
C VAL A 315 -2.98 -17.56 9.44
N VAL A 316 -2.74 -17.42 10.76
CA VAL A 316 -3.81 -17.44 11.76
C VAL A 316 -4.85 -16.35 11.49
N GLY A 317 -4.42 -15.13 11.23
CA GLY A 317 -5.34 -14.03 10.92
C GLY A 317 -6.13 -14.25 9.63
N LEU A 318 -5.52 -14.83 8.58
CA LEU A 318 -6.22 -15.20 7.34
C LEU A 318 -7.28 -16.27 7.58
N LEU A 319 -7.00 -17.28 8.41
CA LEU A 319 -7.98 -18.29 8.79
C LEU A 319 -9.17 -17.69 9.55
N MET A 320 -8.91 -16.69 10.41
CA MET A 320 -9.99 -15.97 11.13
C MET A 320 -10.84 -15.10 10.18
N ILE A 321 -10.24 -14.55 9.11
CA ILE A 321 -10.96 -13.74 8.10
C ILE A 321 -12.00 -14.58 7.35
N VAL A 322 -11.76 -15.87 7.13
CA VAL A 322 -12.72 -16.78 6.49
C VAL A 322 -13.97 -16.92 7.36
N GLY A 323 -13.83 -16.95 8.68
CA GLY A 323 -14.95 -16.95 9.61
C GLY A 323 -15.52 -15.54 9.80
N THR A 324 -16.69 -15.27 9.22
CA THR A 324 -17.31 -13.92 9.18
C THR A 324 -17.39 -13.18 10.52
N PRO A 325 -17.73 -13.81 11.69
CA PRO A 325 -17.79 -13.07 12.96
C PRO A 325 -16.40 -12.66 13.46
N LEU A 326 -15.33 -13.33 13.03
CA LEU A 326 -13.96 -13.05 13.45
C LEU A 326 -13.20 -12.14 12.46
N PHE A 327 -13.85 -11.69 11.38
CA PHE A 327 -13.25 -10.90 10.32
C PHE A 327 -12.46 -9.68 10.82
N PRO A 328 -12.99 -8.79 11.68
CA PRO A 328 -12.24 -7.61 12.14
C PRO A 328 -11.01 -7.98 12.98
N ILE A 329 -11.12 -9.04 13.79
CA ILE A 329 -10.01 -9.55 14.62
C ILE A 329 -8.93 -10.14 13.72
N GLY A 330 -9.33 -10.96 12.74
CA GLY A 330 -8.43 -11.51 11.74
C GLY A 330 -7.70 -10.42 10.96
N LEU A 331 -8.41 -9.38 10.55
CA LEU A 331 -7.86 -8.23 9.84
C LEU A 331 -6.81 -7.48 10.69
N PHE A 332 -7.11 -7.24 11.96
CA PHE A 332 -6.16 -6.66 12.91
C PHE A 332 -4.89 -7.50 13.03
N ILE A 333 -5.05 -8.82 13.21
CA ILE A 333 -3.91 -9.76 13.34
C ILE A 333 -3.07 -9.77 12.07
N VAL A 334 -3.70 -9.89 10.87
CA VAL A 334 -2.95 -9.88 9.61
C VAL A 334 -2.22 -8.54 9.43
N SER A 335 -2.84 -7.41 9.75
CA SER A 335 -2.23 -6.09 9.66
C SER A 335 -1.03 -5.95 10.59
N LEU A 336 -1.14 -6.40 11.83
CA LEU A 336 -0.08 -6.40 12.83
C LEU A 336 1.13 -7.20 12.35
N PHE A 337 0.92 -8.46 11.99
CA PHE A 337 2.01 -9.36 11.60
C PHE A 337 2.58 -9.03 10.22
N LYS A 338 1.78 -8.53 9.28
CA LYS A 338 2.26 -8.00 8.00
C LYS A 338 3.14 -6.77 8.20
N GLY A 339 2.75 -5.87 9.09
CA GLY A 339 3.57 -4.71 9.46
C GLY A 339 4.88 -5.12 10.12
N THR A 340 4.85 -6.11 11.02
CA THR A 340 6.03 -6.69 11.68
C THR A 340 6.97 -7.36 10.65
N LEU A 341 6.42 -8.15 9.71
CA LEU A 341 7.17 -8.74 8.61
C LEU A 341 7.80 -7.67 7.71
N ASN A 342 7.09 -6.58 7.44
CA ASN A 342 7.60 -5.46 6.66
C ASN A 342 8.79 -4.76 7.35
N GLY A 343 8.76 -4.66 8.68
CA GLY A 343 9.89 -4.19 9.50
C GLY A 343 11.11 -5.11 9.37
N TRP A 344 10.91 -6.42 9.52
CA TRP A 344 11.97 -7.43 9.32
C TRP A 344 12.55 -7.37 7.91
N LEU A 345 11.71 -7.28 6.87
CA LEU A 345 12.16 -7.11 5.49
C LEU A 345 13.02 -5.85 5.34
N THR A 346 12.63 -4.74 5.96
CA THR A 346 13.41 -3.49 5.93
C THR A 346 14.82 -3.72 6.46
N THR A 347 14.95 -4.35 7.62
CA THR A 347 16.25 -4.67 8.20
C THR A 347 17.06 -5.64 7.33
N SER A 348 16.40 -6.67 6.76
CA SER A 348 17.07 -7.66 5.90
C SER A 348 17.59 -7.04 4.60
N TYR A 349 16.86 -6.12 3.97
CA TYR A 349 17.35 -5.41 2.79
C TYR A 349 18.54 -4.52 3.10
N GLN A 350 18.61 -3.97 4.30
CA GLN A 350 19.73 -3.13 4.70
C GLN A 350 20.99 -3.90 4.97
N ALA A 351 20.89 -5.16 5.40
CA ALA A 351 22.01 -6.07 5.49
C ALA A 351 22.51 -6.59 4.13
N THR A 352 21.81 -6.29 3.01
CA THR A 352 22.15 -6.79 1.68
C THR A 352 23.25 -5.94 1.05
N THR A 353 24.50 -6.36 1.23
CA THR A 353 25.71 -5.66 0.79
C THR A 353 25.84 -5.39 -0.73
N PRO A 354 25.34 -6.25 -1.63
CA PRO A 354 25.49 -6.00 -3.10
C PRO A 354 24.68 -4.82 -3.63
N ILE A 355 23.77 -4.26 -2.81
CA ILE A 355 22.92 -3.13 -3.22
C ILE A 355 23.40 -1.87 -2.48
N PRO A 356 23.66 -0.75 -3.18
CA PRO A 356 24.01 0.52 -2.54
C PRO A 356 23.01 0.95 -1.45
N GLU A 357 23.49 1.53 -0.34
CA GLU A 357 22.70 1.78 0.86
C GLU A 357 21.39 2.56 0.59
N ASP A 358 21.49 3.66 -0.14
CA ASP A 358 20.33 4.52 -0.45
C ASP A 358 19.30 3.82 -1.39
N LYS A 359 19.73 2.82 -2.17
CA LYS A 359 18.88 2.08 -3.12
C LYS A 359 18.13 0.90 -2.50
N ARG A 360 18.61 0.33 -1.40
CA ARG A 360 18.11 -0.93 -0.81
C ARG A 360 16.61 -0.92 -0.55
N LEU A 361 16.12 0.13 0.08
CA LEU A 361 14.70 0.24 0.41
C LEU A 361 13.84 0.58 -0.82
N TRP A 362 14.38 1.33 -1.78
CA TRP A 362 13.67 1.57 -3.05
C TRP A 362 13.48 0.27 -3.82
N VAL A 363 14.46 -0.63 -3.83
CA VAL A 363 14.32 -1.98 -4.41
C VAL A 363 13.24 -2.77 -3.69
N LYS A 364 13.25 -2.80 -2.35
CA LYS A 364 12.22 -3.45 -1.53
C LYS A 364 10.82 -2.96 -1.89
N TYR A 365 10.58 -1.64 -1.83
CA TYR A 365 9.26 -1.07 -2.09
C TYR A 365 8.81 -1.27 -3.54
N THR A 366 9.74 -1.26 -4.48
CA THR A 366 9.42 -1.57 -5.89
C THR A 366 8.91 -3.00 -6.04
N LEU A 367 9.58 -3.98 -5.43
CA LEU A 367 9.15 -5.38 -5.44
C LEU A 367 7.83 -5.57 -4.72
N GLN A 368 7.63 -4.90 -3.60
CA GLN A 368 6.38 -4.93 -2.86
C GLN A 368 5.21 -4.40 -3.69
N ASN A 369 5.41 -3.30 -4.45
CA ASN A 369 4.38 -2.77 -5.35
C ASN A 369 4.09 -3.72 -6.52
N ILE A 370 5.11 -4.41 -7.08
CA ILE A 370 4.88 -5.43 -8.11
C ILE A 370 4.00 -6.57 -7.55
N GLY A 371 4.33 -7.09 -6.36
CA GLY A 371 3.52 -8.13 -5.71
C GLY A 371 2.07 -7.66 -5.47
N SER A 372 1.91 -6.41 -5.06
CA SER A 372 0.60 -5.79 -4.84
C SER A 372 -0.21 -5.69 -6.15
N ILE A 373 0.40 -5.20 -7.24
CA ILE A 373 -0.27 -5.04 -8.54
C ILE A 373 -0.62 -6.41 -9.13
N LEU A 374 0.30 -7.38 -9.08
CA LEU A 374 0.05 -8.74 -9.56
C LEU A 374 -1.15 -9.37 -8.84
N THR A 375 -1.19 -9.26 -7.52
CA THR A 375 -2.29 -9.80 -6.72
C THR A 375 -3.61 -9.11 -7.00
N GLN A 376 -3.59 -7.80 -7.24
CA GLN A 376 -4.81 -7.06 -7.60
C GLN A 376 -5.46 -7.63 -8.86
N PHE A 377 -4.70 -7.81 -9.93
CA PHE A 377 -5.24 -8.36 -11.17
C PHE A 377 -5.64 -9.83 -11.04
N LEU A 378 -4.85 -10.62 -10.30
CA LEU A 378 -5.19 -12.01 -10.02
C LEU A 378 -6.52 -12.12 -9.26
N LEU A 379 -6.74 -11.31 -8.23
CA LEU A 379 -7.99 -11.31 -7.47
C LEU A 379 -9.18 -10.81 -8.31
N MET A 380 -8.96 -9.90 -9.26
CA MET A 380 -10.01 -9.44 -10.17
C MET A 380 -10.40 -10.53 -11.19
N VAL A 381 -9.41 -11.22 -11.78
CA VAL A 381 -9.69 -12.39 -12.65
C VAL A 381 -10.47 -13.46 -11.88
N LEU A 382 -10.07 -13.72 -10.64
CA LEU A 382 -10.73 -14.71 -9.79
C LEU A 382 -12.17 -14.30 -9.45
N ALA A 383 -12.39 -13.02 -9.14
CA ALA A 383 -13.72 -12.47 -8.93
C ALA A 383 -14.61 -12.67 -10.17
N SER A 384 -14.08 -12.33 -11.36
CA SER A 384 -14.81 -12.53 -12.61
C SER A 384 -15.24 -13.97 -12.83
N VAL A 385 -14.34 -14.93 -12.57
CA VAL A 385 -14.64 -16.37 -12.75
C VAL A 385 -15.73 -16.84 -11.77
N ILE A 386 -15.68 -16.41 -10.50
CA ILE A 386 -16.65 -16.81 -9.49
C ILE A 386 -18.02 -16.20 -9.80
N ILE A 387 -18.05 -14.92 -10.10
CA ILE A 387 -19.29 -14.19 -10.37
C ILE A 387 -20.00 -14.75 -11.60
N LEU A 388 -19.28 -15.03 -12.68
CA LEU A 388 -19.82 -15.65 -13.89
C LEU A 388 -20.33 -17.07 -13.63
N LYS A 389 -19.67 -17.84 -12.74
CA LYS A 389 -20.11 -19.18 -12.36
C LYS A 389 -21.44 -19.14 -11.61
N ASP A 390 -21.66 -18.11 -10.79
CA ASP A 390 -22.90 -17.94 -10.02
C ASP A 390 -24.01 -17.26 -10.84
N GLY A 391 -23.80 -17.05 -12.15
CA GLY A 391 -24.81 -16.50 -13.09
C GLY A 391 -24.95 -14.98 -13.04
N HIS A 392 -24.04 -14.30 -12.37
CA HIS A 392 -24.01 -12.84 -12.28
C HIS A 392 -23.02 -12.22 -13.26
N THR A 393 -23.21 -10.92 -13.54
CA THR A 393 -22.28 -10.12 -14.34
C THR A 393 -21.25 -9.38 -13.46
N ILE A 394 -20.13 -8.94 -14.06
CA ILE A 394 -19.17 -8.09 -13.33
C ILE A 394 -19.81 -6.75 -12.97
N GLN A 395 -20.76 -6.29 -13.77
CA GLN A 395 -21.56 -5.12 -13.47
C GLN A 395 -22.32 -5.28 -12.14
N ASP A 396 -23.00 -6.42 -11.95
CA ASP A 396 -23.69 -6.74 -10.70
C ASP A 396 -22.75 -6.67 -9.50
N PHE A 397 -21.52 -7.19 -9.64
CA PHE A 397 -20.51 -7.12 -8.59
C PHE A 397 -20.13 -5.68 -8.23
N PHE A 398 -19.97 -4.81 -9.21
CA PHE A 398 -19.70 -3.39 -8.92
C PHE A 398 -20.89 -2.72 -8.23
N ILE A 399 -22.12 -3.06 -8.62
CA ILE A 399 -23.33 -2.59 -7.95
C ILE A 399 -23.38 -3.08 -6.51
N MET A 400 -23.13 -4.38 -6.27
CA MET A 400 -23.08 -4.99 -4.93
C MET A 400 -22.05 -4.31 -4.01
N THR A 401 -20.88 -3.93 -4.56
CA THR A 401 -19.82 -3.26 -3.78
C THR A 401 -20.08 -1.78 -3.53
N THR A 402 -21.05 -1.18 -4.19
CA THR A 402 -21.42 0.24 -4.04
C THR A 402 -22.77 0.44 -3.35
N ALA A 403 -23.56 -0.63 -3.19
CA ALA A 403 -24.85 -0.57 -2.52
C ALA A 403 -24.73 -0.10 -1.06
N SER A 404 -25.68 0.72 -0.63
CA SER A 404 -25.72 1.22 0.76
C SER A 404 -26.12 0.13 1.77
N THR A 405 -26.93 -0.83 1.33
CA THR A 405 -27.42 -1.96 2.15
C THR A 405 -27.14 -3.27 1.43
N PRO A 406 -26.45 -4.23 2.09
CA PRO A 406 -26.20 -5.55 1.50
C PRO A 406 -27.50 -6.35 1.33
N THR A 407 -27.63 -7.08 0.23
CA THR A 407 -28.70 -8.06 0.00
C THR A 407 -28.20 -9.46 0.39
N ALA A 408 -29.12 -10.40 0.70
CA ALA A 408 -28.75 -11.78 1.03
C ALA A 408 -27.94 -12.45 -0.09
N GLU A 409 -28.31 -12.19 -1.34
CA GLU A 409 -27.60 -12.67 -2.52
C GLU A 409 -26.18 -12.11 -2.65
N SER A 410 -26.02 -10.77 -2.48
CA SER A 410 -24.69 -10.13 -2.51
C SER A 410 -23.78 -10.67 -1.41
N ILE A 411 -24.32 -10.95 -0.22
CA ILE A 411 -23.58 -11.53 0.91
C ILE A 411 -23.03 -12.91 0.53
N GLN A 412 -23.82 -13.75 -0.11
CA GLN A 412 -23.42 -15.12 -0.48
C GLN A 412 -22.30 -15.11 -1.52
N VAL A 413 -22.47 -14.34 -2.61
CA VAL A 413 -21.47 -14.20 -3.69
C VAL A 413 -20.15 -13.65 -3.15
N VAL A 414 -20.22 -12.58 -2.38
CA VAL A 414 -19.03 -11.90 -1.82
C VAL A 414 -18.34 -12.79 -0.78
N HIS A 415 -19.09 -13.58 -0.02
CA HIS A 415 -18.49 -14.56 0.91
C HIS A 415 -17.74 -15.67 0.17
N GLY A 416 -18.31 -16.24 -0.90
CA GLY A 416 -17.62 -17.21 -1.76
C GLY A 416 -16.30 -16.65 -2.30
N TRP A 417 -16.32 -15.41 -2.78
CA TRP A 417 -15.11 -14.72 -3.22
C TRP A 417 -14.08 -14.53 -2.09
N ASN A 418 -14.52 -14.19 -0.86
CA ASN A 418 -13.64 -14.08 0.30
C ASN A 418 -12.90 -15.38 0.60
N VAL A 419 -13.62 -16.51 0.61
CA VAL A 419 -13.02 -17.83 0.86
C VAL A 419 -11.92 -18.14 -0.16
N VAL A 420 -12.21 -17.97 -1.45
CA VAL A 420 -11.25 -18.26 -2.53
C VAL A 420 -10.05 -17.32 -2.52
N ALA A 421 -10.28 -16.03 -2.38
CA ALA A 421 -9.21 -15.02 -2.33
C ALA A 421 -8.28 -15.23 -1.13
N THR A 422 -8.86 -15.52 0.05
CA THR A 422 -8.08 -15.79 1.27
C THR A 422 -7.28 -17.09 1.14
N THR A 423 -7.88 -18.14 0.58
CA THR A 423 -7.21 -19.42 0.34
C THR A 423 -6.03 -19.25 -0.61
N LEU A 424 -6.15 -18.45 -1.66
CA LEU A 424 -5.07 -18.18 -2.60
C LEU A 424 -3.88 -17.49 -1.92
N VAL A 425 -4.12 -16.46 -1.10
CA VAL A 425 -3.07 -15.77 -0.35
C VAL A 425 -2.41 -16.72 0.66
N LEU A 426 -3.21 -17.54 1.33
CA LEU A 426 -2.74 -18.55 2.28
C LEU A 426 -1.88 -19.61 1.57
N ALA A 427 -2.32 -20.11 0.42
CA ALA A 427 -1.54 -21.06 -0.39
C ALA A 427 -0.19 -20.48 -0.82
N ALA A 428 -0.12 -19.22 -1.21
CA ALA A 428 1.15 -18.55 -1.56
C ALA A 428 2.13 -18.52 -0.39
N ILE A 429 1.65 -18.27 0.84
CA ILE A 429 2.49 -18.27 2.05
C ILE A 429 2.96 -19.68 2.40
N VAL A 430 2.07 -20.68 2.32
CA VAL A 430 2.41 -22.07 2.61
C VAL A 430 3.43 -22.60 1.60
N LEU A 431 3.22 -22.36 0.29
CA LEU A 431 4.15 -22.76 -0.77
C LEU A 431 5.54 -22.12 -0.55
N TYR A 432 5.60 -20.83 -0.18
CA TYR A 432 6.85 -20.21 0.21
C TYR A 432 7.53 -20.95 1.35
N GLY A 433 6.79 -21.28 2.40
CA GLY A 433 7.30 -22.03 3.55
C GLY A 433 7.87 -23.38 3.16
N LEU A 434 7.17 -24.15 2.32
CA LEU A 434 7.59 -25.46 1.84
C LEU A 434 8.87 -25.38 0.98
N ILE A 435 8.90 -24.50 -0.03
CA ILE A 435 10.03 -24.36 -0.97
C ILE A 435 11.31 -24.02 -0.21
N PHE A 436 11.26 -23.05 0.68
CA PHE A 436 12.47 -22.56 1.36
C PHE A 436 12.86 -23.39 2.61
N SER A 437 11.95 -24.16 3.18
CA SER A 437 12.29 -25.16 4.19
C SER A 437 13.03 -26.36 3.59
N TYR A 438 12.61 -26.81 2.41
CA TYR A 438 13.27 -27.90 1.69
C TYR A 438 14.71 -27.54 1.29
N GLN A 439 14.92 -26.32 0.76
CA GLN A 439 16.27 -25.86 0.38
C GLN A 439 17.25 -25.81 1.56
N LYS A 440 16.78 -25.45 2.76
CA LYS A 440 17.61 -25.44 3.97
C LYS A 440 18.05 -26.84 4.36
N LYS A 441 17.18 -27.85 4.29
CA LYS A 441 17.53 -29.25 4.56
C LYS A 441 18.50 -29.83 3.53
N ALA A 442 18.28 -29.54 2.25
CA ALA A 442 19.17 -30.03 1.18
C ALA A 442 20.58 -29.40 1.25
N GLY A 443 20.70 -28.15 1.73
CA GLY A 443 21.99 -27.49 1.94
C GLY A 443 22.77 -28.07 3.14
N SER A 444 22.11 -28.41 4.25
CA SER A 444 22.75 -29.02 5.43
C SER A 444 23.28 -30.42 5.16
N SER A 445 22.55 -31.22 4.37
CA SER A 445 22.98 -32.59 4.02
C SER A 445 24.18 -32.65 3.08
N LYS A 446 24.45 -31.58 2.32
CA LYS A 446 25.65 -31.47 1.48
C LYS A 446 26.90 -31.05 2.27
N SER A 447 26.71 -30.23 3.32
CA SER A 447 27.80 -29.80 4.23
C SER A 447 28.27 -30.90 5.17
N GLU A 448 27.44 -31.90 5.46
CA GLU A 448 27.81 -33.07 6.28
C GLU A 448 28.51 -34.19 5.47
N ARG A 449 28.49 -34.09 4.12
CA ARG A 449 29.13 -35.08 3.22
C ARG A 449 30.44 -34.57 2.59
N SER A 450 30.85 -33.35 2.85
CA SER A 450 32.15 -32.76 2.47
C SER A 450 33.06 -32.59 3.66
#